data_8b3506fe6104917117ff71e71ff79d1b
#
_entry.id   8b3506fe6104917117ff71e71ff79d1b
#
_cell.length_a   1.000
_cell.length_b   1.000
_cell.length_c   1.000
_cell.angle_alpha   90.00
_cell.angle_beta   90.00
_cell.angle_gamma   90.00
#
_symmetry.space_group_name_H-M   'P 1'
#
loop_
_entity.id
_entity.type
_entity.pdbx_description
1 polymer ?
#
loop_
_entity_poly.entity_id
_entity_poly.type
_entity_poly.pdbx_seq_one_letter_code
_entity_poly.pdbx_strand_id
1 'polypeptide(L)'
;MTTNPTATALPSNLPALLQPEGAWSAVFSYHPFDIELKEAKGVYLYDTQGRRYIDASGGPMAVNLGHGDPRMKKAIDDQFDNFAYCHPAMANRPRAQLSEALVRIAPKSLNCV
;
A
#
# COMPACT_ATOMS: atom_id res chain seq x y z
N MET A 1 -25.25 5.51 -22.29
CA MET A 1 -25.32 5.52 -20.82
C MET A 1 -25.93 4.21 -20.39
N THR A 2 -25.11 3.24 -20.02
CA THR A 2 -25.56 1.93 -19.53
C THR A 2 -25.72 2.03 -18.02
N THR A 3 -26.97 2.08 -17.55
CA THR A 3 -27.30 2.00 -16.13
C THR A 3 -26.96 0.59 -15.63
N ASN A 4 -26.04 0.50 -14.68
CA ASN A 4 -25.72 -0.77 -14.01
C ASN A 4 -26.89 -1.16 -13.08
N PRO A 5 -27.60 -2.31 -13.30
CA PRO A 5 -28.85 -2.60 -12.61
C PRO A 5 -28.71 -3.22 -11.22
N THR A 6 -27.53 -3.23 -10.58
CA THR A 6 -27.30 -3.84 -9.26
C THR A 6 -26.57 -2.93 -8.29
N ALA A 7 -26.93 -1.65 -8.22
CA ALA A 7 -26.49 -0.82 -7.11
C ALA A 7 -27.29 -1.23 -5.86
N THR A 8 -26.76 -2.17 -5.07
CA THR A 8 -27.23 -2.41 -3.71
C THR A 8 -27.14 -1.07 -2.96
N ALA A 9 -28.24 -0.62 -2.35
CA ALA A 9 -28.25 0.61 -1.59
C ALA A 9 -27.16 0.57 -0.52
N LEU A 10 -26.29 1.59 -0.51
CA LEU A 10 -25.23 1.70 0.48
C LEU A 10 -25.81 1.89 1.88
N PRO A 11 -25.18 1.36 2.95
CA PRO A 11 -25.63 1.59 4.32
C PRO A 11 -25.68 3.09 4.64
N SER A 12 -26.73 3.51 5.35
CA SER A 12 -26.94 4.94 5.71
C SER A 12 -25.93 5.50 6.71
N ASN A 13 -25.10 4.64 7.31
CA ASN A 13 -24.11 4.99 8.33
C ASN A 13 -22.66 5.01 7.80
N LEU A 14 -22.47 5.10 6.49
CA LEU A 14 -21.13 5.22 5.90
C LEU A 14 -20.43 6.51 6.36
N PRO A 15 -19.11 6.48 6.59
CA PRO A 15 -18.32 7.69 6.76
C PRO A 15 -18.54 8.70 5.61
N ALA A 16 -18.48 9.99 5.91
CA ALA A 16 -18.77 11.04 4.92
C ALA A 16 -17.93 10.92 3.63
N LEU A 17 -16.67 10.46 3.76
CA LEU A 17 -15.79 10.22 2.62
C LEU A 17 -16.34 9.16 1.66
N LEU A 18 -17.06 8.15 2.19
CA LEU A 18 -17.57 6.99 1.44
C LEU A 18 -19.01 7.19 0.98
N GLN A 19 -19.63 8.33 1.26
CA GLN A 19 -20.98 8.65 0.75
C GLN A 19 -20.95 8.79 -0.78
N PRO A 20 -22.07 8.56 -1.48
CA PRO A 20 -22.13 8.66 -2.94
C PRO A 20 -21.65 10.00 -3.51
N GLU A 21 -21.84 11.09 -2.77
CA GLU A 21 -21.40 12.45 -3.07
C GLU A 21 -20.01 12.79 -2.50
N GLY A 22 -19.40 11.88 -1.74
CA GLY A 22 -18.06 12.07 -1.17
C GLY A 22 -16.94 11.94 -2.19
N ALA A 23 -15.74 12.37 -1.82
CA ALA A 23 -14.55 12.31 -2.70
C ALA A 23 -14.23 10.90 -3.19
N TRP A 24 -14.59 9.86 -2.45
CA TRP A 24 -14.40 8.47 -2.84
C TRP A 24 -15.23 8.06 -4.06
N SER A 25 -16.37 8.70 -4.30
CA SER A 25 -17.19 8.43 -5.48
C SER A 25 -16.51 8.74 -6.80
N ALA A 26 -15.47 9.59 -6.78
CA ALA A 26 -14.64 9.92 -7.93
C ALA A 26 -13.54 8.88 -8.20
N VAL A 27 -13.31 7.94 -7.30
CA VAL A 27 -12.30 6.89 -7.44
C VAL A 27 -12.91 5.68 -8.12
N PHE A 28 -12.36 5.29 -9.28
CA PHE A 28 -12.73 4.03 -9.91
C PHE A 28 -12.18 2.86 -9.08
N SER A 29 -13.06 2.17 -8.35
CA SER A 29 -12.67 1.13 -7.41
C SER A 29 -13.70 0.01 -7.35
N TYR A 30 -13.28 -1.08 -6.72
CA TYR A 30 -14.17 -2.12 -6.19
C TYR A 30 -15.17 -1.53 -5.20
N HIS A 31 -16.13 -2.35 -4.75
CA HIS A 31 -17.01 -1.98 -3.63
C HIS A 31 -16.13 -1.60 -2.43
N PRO A 32 -16.23 -0.38 -1.93
CA PRO A 32 -15.47 0.03 -0.78
C PRO A 32 -15.89 -0.79 0.44
N PHE A 33 -14.92 -1.14 1.29
CA PHE A 33 -15.26 -1.56 2.64
C PHE A 33 -15.88 -0.38 3.39
N ASP A 34 -16.80 -0.64 4.32
CA ASP A 34 -17.39 0.38 5.19
C ASP A 34 -16.38 0.89 6.24
N ILE A 35 -15.15 1.04 5.84
CA ILE A 35 -14.01 1.37 6.70
C ILE A 35 -13.25 2.52 6.08
N GLU A 36 -13.24 3.65 6.78
CA GLU A 36 -12.34 4.76 6.48
C GLU A 36 -11.11 4.65 7.36
N LEU A 37 -9.98 4.25 6.78
CA LEU A 37 -8.73 4.10 7.52
C LEU A 37 -8.16 5.45 7.91
N LYS A 38 -7.74 5.56 9.19
CA LYS A 38 -7.03 6.69 9.75
C LYS A 38 -5.53 6.43 9.83
N GLU A 39 -5.15 5.26 10.35
CA GLU A 39 -3.76 4.87 10.55
C GLU A 39 -3.58 3.36 10.53
N ALA A 40 -2.33 2.91 10.40
CA ALA A 40 -1.97 1.50 10.48
C ALA A 40 -0.63 1.34 11.20
N LYS A 41 -0.49 0.29 12.02
CA LYS A 41 0.74 0.00 12.77
C LYS A 41 0.94 -1.50 13.00
N GLY A 42 2.07 -2.03 12.61
CA GLY A 42 2.36 -3.46 12.68
C GLY A 42 1.34 -4.26 11.89
N VAL A 43 0.56 -5.09 12.55
CA VAL A 43 -0.52 -5.89 11.93
C VAL A 43 -1.91 -5.28 12.14
N TYR A 44 -2.01 -4.07 12.67
CA TYR A 44 -3.27 -3.44 13.01
C TYR A 44 -3.59 -2.28 12.11
N LEU A 45 -4.86 -2.20 11.73
CA LEU A 45 -5.49 -1.05 11.08
C LEU A 45 -6.41 -0.34 12.07
N TYR A 46 -6.51 0.97 11.98
CA TYR A 46 -7.39 1.79 12.79
C TYR A 46 -8.22 2.69 11.90
N ASP A 47 -9.52 2.73 12.13
CA ASP A 47 -10.41 3.60 11.39
C ASP A 47 -10.60 4.97 12.07
N THR A 48 -11.32 5.86 11.40
CA THR A 48 -11.65 7.18 11.91
C THR A 48 -12.57 7.16 13.11
N GLN A 49 -13.23 6.02 13.39
CA GLN A 49 -14.10 5.81 14.55
C GLN A 49 -13.36 5.20 15.75
N GLY A 50 -12.04 4.97 15.62
CA GLY A 50 -11.20 4.38 16.66
C GLY A 50 -11.31 2.86 16.80
N ARG A 51 -11.97 2.18 15.87
CA ARG A 51 -12.03 0.71 15.85
C ARG A 51 -10.71 0.15 15.32
N ARG A 52 -10.30 -0.97 15.90
CA ARG A 52 -9.08 -1.68 15.52
C ARG A 52 -9.39 -2.97 14.80
N TYR A 53 -8.69 -3.23 13.72
CA TYR A 53 -8.78 -4.43 12.90
C TYR A 53 -7.42 -5.10 12.79
N ILE A 54 -7.41 -6.43 12.59
CA ILE A 54 -6.20 -7.16 12.21
C ILE A 54 -6.15 -7.19 10.68
N ASP A 55 -5.06 -6.70 10.10
CA ASP A 55 -4.79 -6.84 8.67
C ASP A 55 -4.24 -8.22 8.37
N ALA A 56 -5.12 -9.19 8.18
CA ALA A 56 -4.74 -10.55 7.82
C ALA A 56 -4.37 -10.71 6.34
N SER A 57 -4.68 -9.70 5.51
CA SER A 57 -4.37 -9.70 4.09
C SER A 57 -3.00 -9.11 3.77
N GLY A 58 -2.60 -8.06 4.50
CA GLY A 58 -1.38 -7.30 4.18
C GLY A 58 -1.41 -6.64 2.80
N GLY A 59 -2.62 -6.44 2.24
CA GLY A 59 -2.80 -6.04 0.85
C GLY A 59 -2.23 -7.09 -0.12
N PRO A 60 -1.94 -6.77 -1.38
CA PRO A 60 -1.31 -7.68 -2.33
C PRO A 60 0.19 -7.83 -2.01
N MET A 61 0.51 -8.43 -0.85
CA MET A 61 1.88 -8.66 -0.34
C MET A 61 2.71 -7.37 -0.14
N ALA A 62 2.04 -6.25 0.12
CA ALA A 62 2.70 -4.95 0.17
C ALA A 62 3.29 -4.60 1.54
N VAL A 63 2.80 -5.22 2.63
CA VAL A 63 3.20 -4.90 4.02
C VAL A 63 3.73 -6.10 4.79
N ASN A 64 4.56 -6.90 4.14
CA ASN A 64 5.16 -8.11 4.73
C ASN A 64 5.97 -7.86 6.03
N LEU A 65 6.48 -6.64 6.21
CA LEU A 65 7.18 -6.21 7.42
C LEU A 65 6.26 -5.56 8.45
N GLY A 66 4.95 -5.48 8.15
CA GLY A 66 3.97 -4.73 8.91
C GLY A 66 3.90 -3.25 8.52
N HIS A 67 2.82 -2.62 8.95
CA HIS A 67 2.59 -1.20 8.70
C HIS A 67 3.52 -0.34 9.55
N GLY A 68 4.13 0.68 8.95
CA GLY A 68 4.91 1.68 9.65
C GLY A 68 6.22 1.18 10.26
N ASP A 69 6.87 0.17 9.68
CA ASP A 69 8.19 -0.30 10.15
C ASP A 69 9.21 0.86 10.13
N PRO A 70 9.82 1.21 11.27
CA PRO A 70 10.71 2.36 11.35
C PRO A 70 11.99 2.20 10.53
N ARG A 71 12.42 0.96 10.25
CA ARG A 71 13.60 0.69 9.40
C ARG A 71 13.30 1.02 7.96
N MET A 72 12.08 0.67 7.48
CA MET A 72 11.63 1.04 6.14
C MET A 72 11.53 2.55 5.99
N LYS A 73 10.89 3.21 6.97
CA LYS A 73 10.78 4.67 6.96
C LYS A 73 12.15 5.31 6.89
N LYS A 74 13.08 4.91 7.77
CA LYS A 74 14.44 5.44 7.77
C LYS A 74 15.16 5.24 6.43
N ALA A 75 15.06 4.05 5.84
CA ALA A 75 15.71 3.77 4.56
C ALA A 75 15.15 4.63 3.42
N ILE A 76 13.85 4.91 3.45
CA ILE A 76 13.21 5.80 2.48
C ILE A 76 13.67 7.25 2.71
N ASP A 77 13.64 7.74 3.95
CA ASP A 77 14.05 9.11 4.30
C ASP A 77 15.52 9.33 3.88
N ASP A 78 16.43 8.42 4.28
CA ASP A 78 17.86 8.48 3.92
C ASP A 78 18.06 8.50 2.39
N GLN A 79 17.25 7.76 1.64
CA GLN A 79 17.35 7.74 0.18
C GLN A 79 16.78 9.00 -0.46
N PHE A 80 15.70 9.55 0.08
CA PHE A 80 15.13 10.81 -0.39
C PHE A 80 16.08 11.99 -0.22
N ASP A 81 16.85 12.01 0.87
CA ASP A 81 17.90 13.01 1.11
C ASP A 81 18.98 12.98 0.03
N ASN A 82 19.21 11.84 -0.63
CA ASN A 82 20.16 11.72 -1.73
C ASN A 82 19.51 12.02 -3.09
N PHE A 83 18.49 11.25 -3.45
CA PHE A 83 17.65 11.45 -4.64
C PHE A 83 16.41 10.54 -4.59
N ALA A 84 15.28 11.07 -5.04
CA ALA A 84 14.02 10.31 -5.11
C ALA A 84 13.90 9.46 -6.38
N TYR A 85 14.55 9.87 -7.47
CA TYR A 85 14.45 9.21 -8.77
C TYR A 85 15.78 9.27 -9.54
N CYS A 86 16.11 8.20 -10.24
CA CYS A 86 17.11 8.24 -11.29
C CYS A 86 16.63 7.45 -12.52
N HIS A 87 17.08 7.87 -13.69
CA HIS A 87 16.75 7.19 -14.94
C HIS A 87 17.24 5.72 -14.91
N PRO A 88 16.46 4.74 -15.43
CA PRO A 88 16.82 3.31 -15.39
C PRO A 88 18.19 2.97 -15.98
N ALA A 89 18.68 3.74 -16.97
CA ALA A 89 20.01 3.56 -17.56
C ALA A 89 21.16 4.03 -16.68
N MET A 90 20.88 4.72 -15.56
CA MET A 90 21.90 5.17 -14.62
C MET A 90 22.13 4.11 -13.55
N ALA A 91 23.40 3.79 -13.27
CA ALA A 91 23.75 2.94 -12.14
C ALA A 91 23.50 3.68 -10.82
N ASN A 92 23.01 2.96 -9.83
CA ASN A 92 22.86 3.47 -8.47
C ASN A 92 23.14 2.37 -7.44
N ARG A 93 23.61 2.79 -6.28
CA ARG A 93 24.05 1.89 -5.21
C ARG A 93 22.90 1.04 -4.63
N PRO A 94 21.71 1.57 -4.32
CA PRO A 94 20.59 0.76 -3.82
C PRO A 94 20.21 -0.39 -4.75
N ARG A 95 20.17 -0.15 -6.06
CA ARG A 95 19.88 -1.21 -7.04
C ARG A 95 20.95 -2.29 -7.05
N ALA A 96 22.22 -1.91 -7.05
CA ALA A 96 23.32 -2.87 -7.02
C ALA A 96 23.27 -3.75 -5.75
N GLN A 97 23.05 -3.14 -4.58
CA GLN A 97 22.92 -3.84 -3.31
C GLN A 97 21.72 -4.80 -3.28
N LEU A 98 20.57 -4.38 -3.84
CA LEU A 98 19.42 -5.26 -3.96
C LEU A 98 19.71 -6.45 -4.88
N SER A 99 20.32 -6.22 -6.05
CA SER A 99 20.69 -7.28 -6.99
C SER A 99 21.64 -8.30 -6.33
N GLU A 100 22.67 -7.84 -5.63
CA GLU A 100 23.58 -8.70 -4.88
C GLU A 100 22.85 -9.53 -3.80
N ALA A 101 21.92 -8.90 -3.07
CA ALA A 101 21.14 -9.59 -2.04
C ALA A 101 20.25 -10.68 -2.65
N LEU A 102 19.58 -10.38 -3.76
CA LEU A 102 18.70 -11.33 -4.46
C LEU A 102 19.50 -12.50 -5.04
N VAL A 103 20.61 -12.26 -5.72
CA VAL A 103 21.47 -13.33 -6.27
C VAL A 103 22.00 -14.24 -5.16
N ARG A 104 22.29 -13.70 -3.98
CA ARG A 104 22.79 -14.49 -2.82
C ARG A 104 21.78 -15.51 -2.31
N ILE A 105 20.48 -15.21 -2.37
CA ILE A 105 19.41 -16.09 -1.88
C ILE A 105 18.76 -16.91 -3.00
N ALA A 106 19.01 -16.56 -4.25
CA ALA A 106 18.49 -17.27 -5.42
C ALA A 106 19.18 -18.61 -5.64
N PRO A 107 18.56 -19.56 -6.35
CA PRO A 107 19.25 -20.75 -6.85
C PRO A 107 20.50 -20.36 -7.66
N LYS A 108 21.58 -21.16 -7.57
CA LYS A 108 22.87 -20.85 -8.20
C LYS A 108 22.83 -20.64 -9.72
N SER A 109 21.81 -21.17 -10.38
CA SER A 109 21.57 -20.96 -11.82
C SER A 109 21.01 -19.58 -12.17
N LEU A 110 20.51 -18.83 -11.18
CA LEU A 110 19.94 -17.48 -11.33
C LEU A 110 20.97 -16.47 -10.82
N ASN A 111 21.79 -15.96 -11.71
CA ASN A 111 22.89 -15.05 -11.39
C ASN A 111 22.71 -13.64 -11.96
N CYS A 112 21.50 -13.33 -12.47
CA CYS A 112 21.15 -12.03 -13.03
C CYS A 112 19.76 -11.59 -12.51
N VAL A 113 19.62 -10.31 -12.14
CA VAL A 113 18.40 -9.69 -11.62
C VAL A 113 18.14 -8.39 -12.39
#